data_80e661bd5abf5b0cb3722ef09fa7f4f4
#
_entry.id   80e661bd5abf5b0cb3722ef09fa7f4f4
#
_cell.length_a   1.000
_cell.length_b   1.000
_cell.length_c   1.000
_cell.angle_alpha   90.00
_cell.angle_beta   90.00
_cell.angle_gamma   90.00
#
_symmetry.space_group_name_H-M   'P 1'
#
loop_
_entity.id
_entity.type
_entity.pdbx_description
1 polymer ?
#
loop_
_entity_poly.entity_id
_entity_poly.type
_entity_poly.pdbx_seq_one_letter_code
_entity_poly.pdbx_strand_id
1 'polypeptide(L)'
;GFHVWTDLAYIEVLDQETLQPVGEGEPGVFVMTPLFSNNGAAFLRWNSGDIVTWERQSDPESEFGVFPIIRHAHRTAGFFKIRGVNINHQEYEDFLFDIPEVNDFKAELITADDGTDSFSLSLEVRAGVAVDEISAKVVDATKRTFEVTPNVSVLELGTLAKEFESSVKAPRFADKRK
;
A
#
# COMPACT_ATOMS: atom_id res chain seq x y z
N GLY A 1 -7.09 14.10 6.19
CA GLY A 1 -7.91 13.16 6.97
C GLY A 1 -9.34 13.11 6.50
N PHE A 2 -10.09 12.15 6.98
CA PHE A 2 -11.50 11.97 6.65
C PHE A 2 -12.33 12.14 7.92
N HIS A 3 -13.40 12.95 7.86
CA HIS A 3 -14.37 13.04 8.95
C HIS A 3 -15.19 11.76 9.03
N VAL A 4 -15.37 11.24 10.23
CA VAL A 4 -16.15 10.03 10.48
C VAL A 4 -17.55 10.40 10.92
N TRP A 5 -18.54 10.01 10.14
CA TRP A 5 -19.95 10.19 10.49
C TRP A 5 -20.40 9.09 11.45
N THR A 6 -20.31 9.38 12.72
CA THR A 6 -20.54 8.41 13.80
C THR A 6 -21.98 7.92 13.94
N ASP A 7 -22.91 8.58 13.32
CA ASP A 7 -24.32 8.16 13.19
C ASP A 7 -24.55 7.15 12.04
N LEU A 8 -23.62 7.05 11.07
CA LEU A 8 -23.71 6.11 9.97
C LEU A 8 -22.93 4.80 10.22
N ALA A 9 -21.86 4.87 11.01
CA ALA A 9 -21.03 3.72 11.28
C ALA A 9 -20.38 3.79 12.67
N TYR A 10 -20.30 2.66 13.34
CA TYR A 10 -19.47 2.48 14.51
C TYR A 10 -18.06 2.13 14.06
N ILE A 11 -17.08 2.94 14.49
CA ILE A 11 -15.67 2.81 14.11
C ILE A 11 -14.85 2.40 15.33
N GLU A 12 -13.95 1.46 15.10
CA GLU A 12 -12.93 1.04 16.05
C GLU A 12 -11.57 1.17 15.37
N VAL A 13 -10.57 1.65 16.11
CA VAL A 13 -9.16 1.59 15.70
C VAL A 13 -8.43 0.71 16.69
N LEU A 14 -7.98 -0.45 16.23
CA LEU A 14 -7.52 -1.53 17.08
C LEU A 14 -6.05 -1.85 16.81
N ASP A 15 -5.32 -2.16 17.85
CA ASP A 15 -3.99 -2.75 17.73
C ASP A 15 -4.05 -4.07 16.96
N GLN A 16 -3.12 -4.29 16.03
CA GLN A 16 -3.16 -5.43 15.11
C GLN A 16 -2.97 -6.80 15.79
N GLU A 17 -2.24 -6.84 16.91
CA GLU A 17 -1.88 -8.08 17.60
C GLU A 17 -2.86 -8.38 18.73
N THR A 18 -3.15 -7.37 19.55
CA THR A 18 -3.96 -7.52 20.75
C THR A 18 -5.46 -7.35 20.49
N LEU A 19 -5.83 -6.72 19.37
CA LEU A 19 -7.20 -6.34 19.02
C LEU A 19 -7.88 -5.46 20.05
N GLN A 20 -7.09 -4.76 20.90
CA GLN A 20 -7.58 -3.78 21.83
C GLN A 20 -7.62 -2.39 21.20
N PRO A 21 -8.54 -1.51 21.63
CA PRO A 21 -8.56 -0.14 21.14
C PRO A 21 -7.24 0.58 21.41
N VAL A 22 -6.75 1.31 20.41
CA VAL A 22 -5.56 2.17 20.54
C VAL A 22 -5.94 3.57 21.03
N GLY A 23 -4.96 4.29 21.59
CA GLY A 23 -5.10 5.68 21.99
C GLY A 23 -5.25 6.64 20.82
N GLU A 24 -5.70 7.88 21.12
CA GLU A 24 -5.78 8.96 20.14
C GLU A 24 -4.40 9.27 19.56
N GLY A 25 -4.30 9.36 18.23
CA GLY A 25 -3.04 9.56 17.51
C GLY A 25 -2.18 8.32 17.31
N GLU A 26 -2.52 7.20 17.96
CA GLU A 26 -1.81 5.94 17.79
C GLU A 26 -2.31 5.20 16.53
N PRO A 27 -1.40 4.53 15.78
CA PRO A 27 -1.80 3.75 14.62
C PRO A 27 -2.49 2.44 15.04
N GLY A 28 -3.54 2.08 14.31
CA GLY A 28 -4.24 0.82 14.49
C GLY A 28 -5.02 0.43 13.26
N VAL A 29 -5.48 -0.82 13.21
CA VAL A 29 -6.32 -1.30 12.11
C VAL A 29 -7.72 -0.70 12.19
N PHE A 30 -8.20 -0.20 11.05
CA PHE A 30 -9.53 0.37 10.93
C PHE A 30 -10.58 -0.73 10.82
N VAL A 31 -11.48 -0.76 11.78
CA VAL A 31 -12.61 -1.70 11.85
C VAL A 31 -13.92 -0.93 11.85
N MET A 32 -14.87 -1.34 11.04
CA MET A 32 -16.13 -0.62 10.84
C MET A 32 -17.34 -1.55 10.96
N THR A 33 -18.40 -1.04 11.61
CA THR A 33 -19.74 -1.63 11.62
C THR A 33 -20.74 -0.57 11.13
N PRO A 34 -21.26 -0.68 9.89
CA PRO A 34 -22.36 0.17 9.43
C PRO A 34 -23.59 0.00 10.31
N LEU A 35 -24.21 1.13 10.72
CA LEU A 35 -25.36 1.05 11.62
C LEU A 35 -26.70 0.82 10.90
N PHE A 36 -26.89 1.45 9.71
CA PHE A 36 -28.14 1.29 8.95
C PHE A 36 -28.00 1.53 7.44
N SER A 37 -26.84 1.91 6.96
CA SER A 37 -26.64 2.29 5.55
C SER A 37 -26.37 1.11 4.61
N ASN A 38 -26.22 -0.10 5.13
CA ASN A 38 -25.87 -1.28 4.34
C ASN A 38 -26.99 -2.32 4.36
N ASN A 39 -27.73 -2.40 3.25
CA ASN A 39 -28.81 -3.38 3.07
C ASN A 39 -28.37 -4.64 2.29
N GLY A 40 -27.11 -4.69 1.83
CA GLY A 40 -26.62 -5.78 0.98
C GLY A 40 -25.93 -6.92 1.73
N ALA A 41 -25.23 -6.60 2.83
CA ALA A 41 -24.51 -7.57 3.64
C ALA A 41 -24.32 -7.06 5.08
N ALA A 42 -24.35 -7.97 6.05
CA ALA A 42 -24.09 -7.63 7.44
C ALA A 42 -22.57 -7.52 7.67
N PHE A 43 -22.01 -6.32 7.53
CA PHE A 43 -20.64 -6.02 7.94
C PHE A 43 -20.59 -5.74 9.44
N LEU A 44 -20.41 -6.78 10.24
CA LEU A 44 -20.20 -6.64 11.68
C LEU A 44 -18.70 -6.67 11.96
N ARG A 45 -18.17 -5.58 12.55
CA ARG A 45 -16.74 -5.43 12.85
C ARG A 45 -15.85 -5.79 11.66
N TRP A 46 -16.19 -5.25 10.49
CA TRP A 46 -15.41 -5.48 9.27
C TRP A 46 -14.04 -4.82 9.37
N ASN A 47 -13.00 -5.66 9.31
CA ASN A 47 -11.61 -5.23 9.23
C ASN A 47 -11.32 -4.77 7.79
N SER A 48 -11.04 -3.49 7.60
CA SER A 48 -10.73 -2.93 6.28
C SER A 48 -9.36 -3.36 5.75
N GLY A 49 -8.45 -3.76 6.63
CA GLY A 49 -7.05 -3.95 6.32
C GLY A 49 -6.26 -2.63 6.18
N ASP A 50 -6.83 -1.51 6.55
CA ASP A 50 -6.14 -0.22 6.53
C ASP A 50 -5.64 0.15 7.93
N ILE A 51 -4.41 0.64 8.03
CA ILE A 51 -3.87 1.25 9.24
C ILE A 51 -4.20 2.74 9.20
N VAL A 52 -4.79 3.20 10.27
CA VAL A 52 -5.18 4.59 10.44
C VAL A 52 -4.75 5.10 11.82
N THR A 53 -4.62 6.40 11.95
CA THR A 53 -4.66 7.09 13.24
C THR A 53 -6.02 7.79 13.36
N TRP A 54 -6.50 8.01 14.58
CA TRP A 54 -7.72 8.74 14.80
C TRP A 54 -7.51 9.89 15.79
N GLU A 55 -8.28 10.96 15.61
CA GLU A 55 -8.31 12.13 16.47
C GLU A 55 -9.78 12.37 16.83
N ARG A 56 -10.06 12.56 18.12
CA ARG A 56 -11.43 12.69 18.62
C ARG A 56 -12.14 13.91 18.05
N GLN A 57 -11.42 14.99 17.84
CA GLN A 57 -11.99 16.25 17.39
C GLN A 57 -11.04 16.89 16.36
N SER A 58 -11.61 17.29 15.25
CA SER A 58 -10.92 18.17 14.30
C SER A 58 -10.91 19.62 14.82
N ASP A 59 -10.43 20.55 14.01
CA ASP A 59 -10.45 21.98 14.29
C ASP A 59 -11.87 22.42 14.79
N PRO A 60 -12.01 22.96 16.01
CA PRO A 60 -13.30 23.42 16.55
C PRO A 60 -13.98 24.51 15.69
N GLU A 61 -13.21 25.25 14.90
CA GLU A 61 -13.70 26.27 13.97
C GLU A 61 -14.22 25.68 12.65
N SER A 62 -13.98 24.37 12.42
CA SER A 62 -14.46 23.70 11.22
C SER A 62 -15.97 23.39 11.31
N GLU A 63 -16.67 23.54 10.18
CA GLU A 63 -18.07 23.13 10.03
C GLU A 63 -18.33 21.67 10.45
N PHE A 64 -17.34 20.80 10.28
CA PHE A 64 -17.40 19.37 10.63
C PHE A 64 -16.58 19.03 11.89
N GLY A 65 -16.19 20.04 12.69
CA GLY A 65 -15.30 19.88 13.85
C GLY A 65 -15.83 18.97 14.95
N VAL A 66 -17.14 18.71 14.96
CA VAL A 66 -17.79 17.76 15.89
C VAL A 66 -17.46 16.29 15.59
N PHE A 67 -17.07 15.98 14.37
CA PHE A 67 -16.77 14.62 13.95
C PHE A 67 -15.30 14.28 14.17
N PRO A 68 -15.00 13.06 14.65
CA PRO A 68 -13.62 12.57 14.68
C PRO A 68 -13.02 12.49 13.27
N ILE A 69 -11.69 12.61 13.22
CA ILE A 69 -10.93 12.46 11.98
C ILE A 69 -10.16 11.16 12.03
N ILE A 70 -10.14 10.43 10.93
CA ILE A 70 -9.18 9.38 10.65
C ILE A 70 -8.19 9.82 9.57
N ARG A 71 -6.93 9.40 9.73
CA ARG A 71 -5.87 9.59 8.74
C ARG A 71 -5.37 8.23 8.32
N HIS A 72 -5.45 7.95 7.03
CA HIS A 72 -4.91 6.71 6.48
C HIS A 72 -3.38 6.78 6.47
N ALA A 73 -2.73 5.74 6.94
CA ALA A 73 -1.28 5.58 6.90
C ALA A 73 -0.87 4.59 5.78
N HIS A 74 -1.30 3.32 5.89
CA HIS A 74 -1.00 2.28 4.92
C HIS A 74 -1.98 1.10 5.10
N ARG A 75 -1.83 0.04 4.29
CA ARG A 75 -2.60 -1.21 4.46
C ARG A 75 -1.83 -2.26 5.27
N THR A 76 -2.53 -3.04 6.09
CA THR A 76 -1.95 -4.16 6.84
C THR A 76 -1.43 -5.28 5.94
N ALA A 77 -2.08 -5.49 4.78
CA ALA A 77 -1.73 -6.50 3.79
C ALA A 77 -0.80 -5.96 2.69
N GLY A 78 -0.16 -4.82 2.91
CA GLY A 78 0.67 -4.17 1.91
C GLY A 78 2.16 -4.38 2.15
N PHE A 79 2.64 -5.60 2.34
CA PHE A 79 4.08 -5.85 2.37
C PHE A 79 4.46 -7.18 1.72
N PHE A 80 5.63 -7.22 1.13
CA PHE A 80 6.32 -8.44 0.73
C PHE A 80 7.27 -8.89 1.83
N LYS A 81 7.25 -10.19 2.14
CA LYS A 81 8.31 -10.82 2.92
C LYS A 81 9.21 -11.63 1.99
N ILE A 82 10.45 -11.19 1.82
CA ILE A 82 11.43 -11.85 0.98
C ILE A 82 12.73 -12.05 1.76
N ARG A 83 13.21 -13.31 1.87
CA ARG A 83 14.47 -13.67 2.57
C ARG A 83 14.55 -13.07 3.99
N GLY A 84 13.41 -12.98 4.69
CA GLY A 84 13.34 -12.42 6.04
C GLY A 84 13.17 -10.90 6.12
N VAL A 85 13.25 -10.19 5.01
CA VAL A 85 13.04 -8.73 4.94
C VAL A 85 11.58 -8.44 4.61
N ASN A 86 10.97 -7.52 5.35
CA ASN A 86 9.63 -7.01 5.05
C ASN A 86 9.76 -5.70 4.25
N ILE A 87 9.16 -5.67 3.07
CA ILE A 87 9.08 -4.47 2.22
C ILE A 87 7.64 -3.98 2.24
N ASN A 88 7.40 -2.83 2.85
CA ASN A 88 6.10 -2.17 2.80
C ASN A 88 5.83 -1.66 1.38
N HIS A 89 4.64 -1.97 0.83
CA HIS A 89 4.28 -1.62 -0.54
C HIS A 89 4.24 -0.10 -0.74
N GLN A 90 3.69 0.65 0.21
CA GLN A 90 3.61 2.11 0.11
C GLN A 90 4.99 2.76 0.16
N GLU A 91 5.85 2.34 1.10
CA GLU A 91 7.21 2.84 1.19
C GLU A 91 8.01 2.56 -0.09
N TYR A 92 7.82 1.37 -0.68
CA TYR A 92 8.50 1.00 -1.90
C TYR A 92 7.95 1.75 -3.12
N GLU A 93 6.64 1.98 -3.16
CA GLU A 93 5.99 2.81 -4.19
C GLU A 93 6.50 4.25 -4.12
N ASP A 94 6.50 4.87 -2.95
CA ASP A 94 6.99 6.23 -2.73
C ASP A 94 8.47 6.33 -3.12
N PHE A 95 9.29 5.36 -2.68
CA PHE A 95 10.70 5.27 -3.05
C PHE A 95 10.94 5.21 -4.56
N LEU A 96 10.16 4.43 -5.30
CA LEU A 96 10.32 4.33 -6.77
C LEU A 96 9.85 5.60 -7.48
N PHE A 97 8.76 6.21 -7.04
CA PHE A 97 8.27 7.46 -7.63
C PHE A 97 9.11 8.70 -7.27
N ASP A 98 9.92 8.62 -6.24
CA ASP A 98 10.95 9.63 -5.93
C ASP A 98 12.14 9.60 -6.92
N ILE A 99 12.24 8.55 -7.76
CA ILE A 99 13.21 8.46 -8.85
C ILE A 99 12.63 9.16 -10.09
N PRO A 100 13.11 10.33 -10.50
CA PRO A 100 12.48 11.15 -11.54
C PRO A 100 12.35 10.46 -12.91
N GLU A 101 13.24 9.51 -13.19
CA GLU A 101 13.29 8.76 -14.46
C GLU A 101 12.21 7.66 -14.52
N VAL A 102 11.67 7.21 -13.38
CA VAL A 102 10.64 6.18 -13.33
C VAL A 102 9.27 6.81 -13.67
N ASN A 103 8.54 6.18 -14.56
CA ASN A 103 7.17 6.56 -14.93
C ASN A 103 6.12 5.72 -14.21
N ASP A 104 6.28 4.40 -14.22
CA ASP A 104 5.42 3.43 -13.53
C ASP A 104 6.19 2.14 -13.26
N PHE A 105 5.62 1.26 -12.44
CA PHE A 105 6.26 0.00 -12.10
C PHE A 105 5.24 -1.09 -11.73
N LYS A 106 5.73 -2.34 -11.76
CA LYS A 106 5.06 -3.50 -11.22
C LYS A 106 6.09 -4.39 -10.50
N ALA A 107 5.78 -4.75 -9.27
CA ALA A 107 6.63 -5.54 -8.40
C ALA A 107 5.99 -6.91 -8.12
N GLU A 108 6.72 -8.00 -8.36
CA GLU A 108 6.21 -9.35 -8.22
C GLU A 108 7.19 -10.21 -7.42
N LEU A 109 6.67 -10.97 -6.45
CA LEU A 109 7.41 -12.08 -5.85
C LEU A 109 7.10 -13.35 -6.63
N ILE A 110 8.14 -14.03 -7.05
CA ILE A 110 8.04 -15.29 -7.78
C ILE A 110 8.96 -16.33 -7.13
N THR A 111 8.64 -17.61 -7.31
CA THR A 111 9.59 -18.68 -7.01
C THR A 111 10.44 -18.93 -8.26
N ALA A 112 11.76 -18.77 -8.16
CA ALA A 112 12.69 -19.06 -9.24
C ALA A 112 12.81 -20.58 -9.47
N ASP A 113 13.42 -20.98 -10.59
CA ASP A 113 13.54 -22.39 -10.97
C ASP A 113 14.35 -23.23 -9.95
N ASP A 114 15.22 -22.59 -9.19
CA ASP A 114 16.00 -23.19 -8.10
C ASP A 114 15.24 -23.28 -6.77
N GLY A 115 13.96 -22.87 -6.74
CA GLY A 115 13.10 -22.86 -5.57
C GLY A 115 13.33 -21.68 -4.64
N THR A 116 14.17 -20.71 -5.00
CA THR A 116 14.41 -19.51 -4.19
C THR A 116 13.40 -18.40 -4.50
N ASP A 117 13.14 -17.57 -3.50
CA ASP A 117 12.34 -16.36 -3.68
C ASP A 117 13.08 -15.33 -4.53
N SER A 118 12.43 -14.84 -5.55
CA SER A 118 12.91 -13.82 -6.47
C SER A 118 12.00 -12.61 -6.47
N PHE A 119 12.58 -11.41 -6.39
CA PHE A 119 11.88 -10.14 -6.48
C PHE A 119 12.05 -9.58 -7.89
N SER A 120 11.00 -9.66 -8.70
CA SER A 120 10.93 -9.16 -10.06
C SER A 120 10.33 -7.76 -10.07
N LEU A 121 10.99 -6.84 -10.76
CA LEU A 121 10.57 -5.44 -10.89
C LEU A 121 10.53 -5.05 -12.36
N SER A 122 9.32 -4.84 -12.88
CA SER A 122 9.09 -4.29 -14.20
C SER A 122 8.94 -2.78 -14.10
N LEU A 123 9.76 -2.03 -14.83
CA LEU A 123 9.77 -0.57 -14.82
C LEU A 123 9.34 -0.01 -16.17
N GLU A 124 8.51 1.01 -16.15
CA GLU A 124 8.40 1.96 -17.26
C GLU A 124 9.24 3.19 -16.95
N VAL A 125 10.05 3.60 -17.89
CA VAL A 125 10.92 4.77 -17.75
C VAL A 125 10.51 5.87 -18.72
N ARG A 126 10.79 7.12 -18.35
CA ARG A 126 10.49 8.26 -19.19
C ARG A 126 11.33 8.25 -20.47
N ALA A 127 10.83 8.88 -21.51
CA ALA A 127 11.53 8.96 -22.79
C ALA A 127 12.93 9.59 -22.67
N GLY A 128 13.90 8.98 -23.33
CA GLY A 128 15.28 9.46 -23.35
C GLY A 128 16.18 8.99 -22.22
N VAL A 129 15.66 8.15 -21.32
CA VAL A 129 16.46 7.54 -20.24
C VAL A 129 17.20 6.30 -20.77
N ALA A 130 18.50 6.18 -20.42
CA ALA A 130 19.29 5.01 -20.78
C ALA A 130 18.86 3.81 -19.89
N VAL A 131 18.39 2.72 -20.52
CA VAL A 131 17.81 1.54 -19.85
C VAL A 131 18.78 0.90 -18.87
N ASP A 132 20.04 0.72 -19.27
CA ASP A 132 21.05 0.05 -18.43
C ASP A 132 21.41 0.91 -17.20
N GLU A 133 21.49 2.23 -17.36
CA GLU A 133 21.83 3.16 -16.27
C GLU A 133 20.70 3.18 -15.21
N ILE A 134 19.44 3.30 -15.65
CA ILE A 134 18.33 3.34 -14.70
C ILE A 134 18.14 2.00 -14.01
N SER A 135 18.31 0.87 -14.73
CA SER A 135 18.24 -0.45 -14.13
C SER A 135 19.28 -0.63 -13.03
N ALA A 136 20.54 -0.27 -13.30
CA ALA A 136 21.60 -0.32 -12.30
C ALA A 136 21.34 0.60 -11.11
N LYS A 137 20.88 1.83 -11.37
CA LYS A 137 20.51 2.82 -10.34
C LYS A 137 19.41 2.27 -9.41
N VAL A 138 18.34 1.71 -9.95
CA VAL A 138 17.22 1.17 -9.18
C VAL A 138 17.63 -0.06 -8.38
N VAL A 139 18.40 -0.98 -8.98
CA VAL A 139 18.92 -2.16 -8.27
C VAL A 139 19.78 -1.75 -7.07
N ASP A 140 20.74 -0.85 -7.27
CA ASP A 140 21.63 -0.40 -6.21
C ASP A 140 20.89 0.39 -5.12
N ALA A 141 19.98 1.27 -5.50
CA ALA A 141 19.18 2.04 -4.55
C ALA A 141 18.23 1.14 -3.74
N THR A 142 17.54 0.18 -4.38
CA THR A 142 16.68 -0.80 -3.68
C THR A 142 17.49 -1.65 -2.71
N LYS A 143 18.66 -2.12 -3.14
CA LYS A 143 19.53 -2.92 -2.26
C LYS A 143 20.01 -2.14 -1.03
N ARG A 144 20.33 -0.85 -1.20
CA ARG A 144 20.76 0.00 -0.08
C ARG A 144 19.65 0.32 0.90
N THR A 145 18.44 0.56 0.40
CA THR A 145 17.32 1.01 1.23
C THR A 145 16.55 -0.14 1.86
N PHE A 146 16.33 -1.22 1.09
CA PHE A 146 15.47 -2.34 1.51
C PHE A 146 16.23 -3.65 1.70
N GLU A 147 17.55 -3.67 1.53
CA GLU A 147 18.41 -4.87 1.68
C GLU A 147 18.03 -6.02 0.74
N VAL A 148 17.26 -5.75 -0.33
CA VAL A 148 16.80 -6.71 -1.32
C VAL A 148 17.29 -6.30 -2.70
N THR A 149 17.73 -7.28 -3.50
CA THR A 149 18.17 -7.06 -4.87
C THR A 149 17.06 -7.49 -5.84
N PRO A 150 16.41 -6.56 -6.56
CA PRO A 150 15.40 -6.91 -7.55
C PRO A 150 16.03 -7.36 -8.88
N ASN A 151 15.31 -8.22 -9.60
CA ASN A 151 15.55 -8.47 -11.01
C ASN A 151 14.75 -7.42 -11.81
N VAL A 152 15.44 -6.45 -12.40
CA VAL A 152 14.81 -5.33 -13.11
C VAL A 152 14.67 -5.66 -14.58
N SER A 153 13.47 -5.42 -15.13
CA SER A 153 13.18 -5.37 -16.57
C SER A 153 12.54 -4.05 -16.93
N VAL A 154 12.96 -3.45 -18.03
CA VAL A 154 12.38 -2.19 -18.50
C VAL A 154 11.39 -2.46 -19.63
N LEU A 155 10.19 -1.90 -19.49
CA LEU A 155 9.09 -2.04 -20.42
C LEU A 155 8.94 -0.78 -21.30
N GLU A 156 8.27 -0.93 -22.42
CA GLU A 156 7.86 0.21 -23.24
C GLU A 156 6.81 1.06 -22.50
N LEU A 157 6.91 2.38 -22.65
CA LEU A 157 5.99 3.34 -22.02
C LEU A 157 4.53 3.05 -22.41
N GLY A 158 3.64 2.98 -21.41
CA GLY A 158 2.21 2.68 -21.58
C GLY A 158 1.86 1.18 -21.59
N THR A 159 2.83 0.29 -21.37
CA THR A 159 2.58 -1.17 -21.25
C THR A 159 1.81 -1.47 -19.97
N LEU A 160 2.25 -0.93 -18.83
CA LEU A 160 1.61 -1.13 -17.54
C LEU A 160 0.24 -0.46 -17.45
N ALA A 161 0.07 0.71 -18.06
CA ALA A 161 -1.23 1.36 -18.15
C ALA A 161 -2.27 0.46 -18.83
N LYS A 162 -1.92 -0.16 -19.96
CA LYS A 162 -2.79 -1.12 -20.66
C LYS A 162 -3.09 -2.37 -19.83
N GLU A 163 -2.08 -2.87 -19.11
CA GLU A 163 -2.26 -4.03 -18.22
C GLU A 163 -3.23 -3.68 -17.07
N PHE A 164 -3.04 -2.52 -16.44
CA PHE A 164 -3.89 -2.07 -15.33
C PHE A 164 -5.31 -1.73 -15.76
N GLU A 165 -5.52 -1.17 -16.96
CA GLU A 165 -6.84 -0.92 -17.52
C GLU A 165 -7.61 -2.20 -17.87
N SER A 166 -6.91 -3.25 -18.27
CA SER A 166 -7.52 -4.54 -18.64
C SER A 166 -8.04 -5.35 -17.44
N SER A 167 -7.68 -4.96 -16.23
CA SER A 167 -8.05 -5.66 -14.99
C SER A 167 -8.67 -4.69 -13.98
N VAL A 168 -9.85 -5.03 -13.47
CA VAL A 168 -10.55 -4.26 -12.41
C VAL A 168 -9.70 -4.10 -11.14
N LYS A 169 -8.68 -4.94 -10.97
CA LYS A 169 -7.71 -4.91 -9.86
C LYS A 169 -6.37 -5.48 -10.35
N ALA A 170 -5.65 -4.74 -11.19
CA ALA A 170 -4.25 -5.08 -11.45
C ALA A 170 -3.38 -4.43 -10.36
N PRO A 171 -2.97 -5.16 -9.32
CA PRO A 171 -2.14 -4.59 -8.28
C PRO A 171 -0.74 -4.36 -8.81
N ARG A 172 -0.12 -3.22 -8.46
CA ARG A 172 1.31 -2.99 -8.68
C ARG A 172 2.19 -4.00 -7.94
N PHE A 173 1.65 -4.63 -6.91
CA PHE A 173 2.35 -5.62 -6.10
C PHE A 173 1.61 -6.95 -6.16
N ALA A 174 2.28 -8.01 -6.57
CA ALA A 174 1.72 -9.36 -6.65
C ALA A 174 2.64 -10.40 -6.05
N ASP A 175 2.13 -11.23 -5.14
CA ASP A 175 2.83 -12.44 -4.67
C ASP A 175 2.35 -13.63 -5.49
N LYS A 176 3.25 -14.16 -6.34
CA LYS A 176 3.00 -15.28 -7.25
C LYS A 176 3.81 -16.52 -6.86
N ARG A 177 4.35 -16.55 -5.66
CA ARG A 177 5.10 -17.72 -5.17
C ARG A 177 4.18 -18.94 -5.07
N LYS A 178 4.75 -20.10 -5.35
CA LYS A 178 4.07 -21.39 -5.29
C LYS A 178 4.36 -22.08 -3.97
#